data_044421019b58a033f51bb044345881ff
#
_entry.id   044421019b58a033f51bb044345881ff
#
_cell.length_a   1.000
_cell.length_b   1.000
_cell.length_c   1.000
_cell.angle_alpha   90.00
_cell.angle_beta   90.00
_cell.angle_gamma   90.00
#
_symmetry.space_group_name_H-M   'P 1'
#
loop_
_entity.id
_entity.type
_entity.pdbx_description
1 polymer ?
#
loop_
_entity_poly.entity_id
_entity_poly.type
_entity_poly.pdbx_seq_one_letter_code
_entity_poly.pdbx_strand_id
1 'polypeptide(L)'
;MKKTIIGIFALLLCCAAYAQTQTIRAFSHRGGRLERDENTLLAFQESWDAGYTGFETDIRMTKDGVLYITHDNTLERTTNGTGVFEEKTSAEIDQLRTKKGNRILRFDELCRFFDGKDSLYVEFEFKTKPESSYPQERLEEYVEKVWKGVQNIQSKGSQFVFTSSDYRGLRYLQTYHPEAELLLIISKPINDETIAMAKTVGIYTLGCKMEGTSRQAVEKAHKAGITVSLWPGQSVEDFMLGAYLGCDRMCTDVPVTVKNWMEKNAPWIKVKY
;
A
#
# COMPACT_ATOMS: atom_id res chain seq x y z
N MET A 1 37.19 12.93 -40.35
CA MET A 1 36.90 11.87 -39.34
C MET A 1 36.80 12.31 -37.88
N LYS A 2 37.27 13.47 -37.44
CA LYS A 2 37.21 13.92 -36.03
C LYS A 2 35.87 14.51 -35.60
N LYS A 3 35.01 14.97 -36.53
CA LYS A 3 33.69 15.60 -36.19
C LYS A 3 32.57 14.58 -35.91
N THR A 4 32.66 13.36 -36.41
CA THR A 4 31.63 12.32 -36.24
C THR A 4 31.71 11.63 -34.87
N ILE A 5 32.91 11.57 -34.26
CA ILE A 5 33.10 10.94 -32.95
C ILE A 5 32.57 11.81 -31.82
N ILE A 6 32.62 13.14 -31.94
CA ILE A 6 32.08 14.08 -30.92
C ILE A 6 30.56 14.00 -30.86
N GLY A 7 29.89 13.79 -31.99
CA GLY A 7 28.42 13.67 -32.03
C GLY A 7 27.90 12.40 -31.34
N ILE A 8 28.62 11.28 -31.47
CA ILE A 8 28.24 10.01 -30.83
C ILE A 8 28.47 10.05 -29.31
N PHE A 9 29.54 10.71 -28.86
CA PHE A 9 29.80 10.88 -27.42
C PHE A 9 28.79 11.82 -26.77
N ALA A 10 28.32 12.87 -27.44
CA ALA A 10 27.30 13.77 -26.95
C ALA A 10 25.92 13.10 -26.87
N LEU A 11 25.58 12.20 -27.83
CA LEU A 11 24.34 11.41 -27.78
C LEU A 11 24.37 10.39 -26.63
N LEU A 12 25.50 9.72 -26.39
CA LEU A 12 25.66 8.78 -25.28
C LEU A 12 25.61 9.48 -23.90
N LEU A 13 26.14 10.68 -23.80
CA LEU A 13 26.04 11.51 -22.59
C LEU A 13 24.62 12.03 -22.34
N CYS A 14 23.85 12.38 -23.39
CA CYS A 14 22.45 12.74 -23.25
C CYS A 14 21.56 11.54 -22.83
N CYS A 15 21.83 10.33 -23.32
CA CYS A 15 21.12 9.12 -22.88
C CYS A 15 21.46 8.76 -21.42
N ALA A 16 22.69 9.00 -20.96
CA ALA A 16 23.09 8.76 -19.58
C ALA A 16 22.51 9.80 -18.59
N ALA A 17 22.24 11.03 -19.03
CA ALA A 17 21.65 12.08 -18.20
C ALA A 17 20.14 11.89 -17.95
N TYR A 18 19.45 11.04 -18.72
CA TYR A 18 18.02 10.75 -18.54
C TYR A 18 17.73 9.55 -17.61
N ALA A 19 18.77 8.89 -17.14
CA ALA A 19 18.61 7.91 -16.05
C ALA A 19 18.61 8.65 -14.70
N GLN A 20 17.65 9.54 -14.49
CA GLN A 20 17.34 10.01 -13.15
C GLN A 20 16.84 8.78 -12.41
N THR A 21 17.70 8.22 -11.55
CA THR A 21 17.43 7.00 -10.79
C THR A 21 16.40 7.33 -9.73
N GLN A 22 15.13 7.37 -10.14
CA GLN A 22 14.00 7.45 -9.21
C GLN A 22 14.11 6.25 -8.28
N THR A 23 14.05 6.49 -6.98
CA THR A 23 14.00 5.41 -6.00
C THR A 23 12.56 4.97 -5.85
N ILE A 24 12.27 3.71 -6.10
CA ILE A 24 10.94 3.12 -5.96
C ILE A 24 10.79 2.60 -4.53
N ARG A 25 9.74 2.96 -3.84
CA ARG A 25 9.36 2.32 -2.59
C ARG A 25 8.60 1.03 -2.92
N ALA A 26 9.21 -0.13 -2.66
CA ALA A 26 8.51 -1.40 -2.65
C ALA A 26 7.88 -1.64 -1.28
N PHE A 27 6.63 -2.13 -1.27
CA PHE A 27 5.97 -2.48 -0.02
C PHE A 27 5.18 -3.78 -0.16
N SER A 28 5.20 -4.55 0.92
CA SER A 28 4.62 -5.89 0.99
C SER A 28 3.11 -5.82 1.16
N HIS A 29 2.34 -6.23 0.14
CA HIS A 29 0.88 -6.26 0.14
C HIS A 29 0.38 -7.37 1.07
N ARG A 30 -0.27 -7.01 2.17
CA ARG A 30 -0.79 -7.93 3.20
C ARG A 30 0.27 -8.89 3.75
N GLY A 31 1.54 -8.45 3.80
CA GLY A 31 2.65 -9.30 4.18
C GLY A 31 3.15 -10.25 3.08
N GLY A 32 2.74 -10.07 1.82
CA GLY A 32 3.12 -10.92 0.68
C GLY A 32 2.11 -12.04 0.41
N ARG A 33 0.89 -11.66 0.00
CA ARG A 33 -0.28 -12.56 -0.08
C ARG A 33 -0.15 -13.76 -1.03
N LEU A 34 0.74 -13.72 -2.02
CA LEU A 34 0.99 -14.87 -2.92
C LEU A 34 2.13 -15.77 -2.42
N GLU A 35 2.95 -15.30 -1.51
CA GLU A 35 4.02 -16.12 -0.90
C GLU A 35 3.60 -16.67 0.47
N ARG A 36 2.65 -16.01 1.16
CA ARG A 36 2.33 -16.25 2.56
C ARG A 36 0.82 -16.31 2.82
N ASP A 37 0.48 -16.45 4.08
CA ASP A 37 -0.89 -16.33 4.57
C ASP A 37 -1.19 -14.87 4.86
N GLU A 38 -1.92 -14.23 3.96
CA GLU A 38 -2.15 -12.78 3.94
C GLU A 38 -2.67 -12.23 5.27
N ASN A 39 -2.23 -11.02 5.63
CA ASN A 39 -2.73 -10.29 6.79
C ASN A 39 -2.54 -11.04 8.13
N THR A 40 -1.51 -11.86 8.25
CA THR A 40 -1.12 -12.52 9.50
C THR A 40 0.16 -11.93 10.07
N LEU A 41 0.33 -12.01 11.39
CA LEU A 41 1.55 -11.56 12.06
C LEU A 41 2.80 -12.26 11.49
N LEU A 42 2.66 -13.56 11.17
CA LEU A 42 3.73 -14.35 10.55
C LEU A 42 4.14 -13.76 9.18
N ALA A 43 3.16 -13.38 8.34
CA ALA A 43 3.46 -12.81 7.03
C ALA A 43 4.20 -11.48 7.13
N PHE A 44 3.81 -10.62 8.07
CA PHE A 44 4.52 -9.35 8.34
C PHE A 44 5.93 -9.59 8.89
N GLN A 45 6.08 -10.53 9.84
CA GLN A 45 7.39 -10.89 10.41
C GLN A 45 8.34 -11.42 9.33
N GLU A 46 7.90 -12.35 8.51
CA GLU A 46 8.74 -12.93 7.45
C GLU A 46 9.10 -11.91 6.36
N SER A 47 8.23 -10.94 6.05
CA SER A 47 8.57 -9.83 5.17
C SER A 47 9.61 -8.90 5.80
N TRP A 48 9.47 -8.61 7.10
CA TRP A 48 10.48 -7.86 7.86
C TRP A 48 11.83 -8.57 7.87
N ASP A 49 11.85 -9.87 8.16
CA ASP A 49 13.07 -10.69 8.20
C ASP A 49 13.75 -10.79 6.82
N ALA A 50 12.96 -10.70 5.74
CA ALA A 50 13.47 -10.57 4.38
C ALA A 50 14.00 -9.16 4.06
N GLY A 51 13.94 -8.21 5.01
CA GLY A 51 14.48 -6.86 4.88
C GLY A 51 13.51 -5.85 4.25
N TYR A 52 12.19 -6.13 4.24
CA TYR A 52 11.18 -5.13 3.92
C TYR A 52 10.92 -4.23 5.11
N THR A 53 10.90 -2.93 4.86
CA THR A 53 10.42 -1.90 5.78
C THR A 53 9.13 -1.25 5.28
N GLY A 54 8.69 -1.63 4.07
CA GLY A 54 7.43 -1.20 3.47
C GLY A 54 6.34 -2.27 3.59
N PHE A 55 5.15 -1.87 4.06
CA PHE A 55 4.00 -2.75 4.29
C PHE A 55 2.70 -2.09 3.85
N GLU A 56 1.75 -2.91 3.50
CA GLU A 56 0.35 -2.53 3.35
C GLU A 56 -0.52 -3.52 4.13
N THR A 57 -1.64 -3.07 4.66
CA THR A 57 -2.56 -3.86 5.48
C THR A 57 -3.98 -3.33 5.43
N ASP A 58 -4.94 -4.25 5.55
CA ASP A 58 -6.38 -3.98 5.47
C ASP A 58 -7.02 -4.02 6.86
N ILE A 59 -7.80 -3.02 7.22
CA ILE A 59 -8.42 -2.93 8.55
C ILE A 59 -9.95 -3.00 8.43
N ARG A 60 -10.57 -3.85 9.27
CA ARG A 60 -12.01 -3.91 9.46
C ARG A 60 -12.38 -3.88 10.93
N MET A 61 -13.63 -3.54 11.24
CA MET A 61 -14.13 -3.45 12.61
C MET A 61 -15.29 -4.42 12.83
N THR A 62 -15.19 -5.26 13.85
CA THR A 62 -16.25 -6.19 14.27
C THR A 62 -17.50 -5.47 14.78
N LYS A 63 -18.61 -6.19 14.92
CA LYS A 63 -19.88 -5.68 15.43
C LYS A 63 -19.74 -4.93 16.77
N ASP A 64 -18.88 -5.44 17.64
CA ASP A 64 -18.58 -4.89 18.98
C ASP A 64 -17.43 -3.90 19.01
N GLY A 65 -16.98 -3.43 17.82
CA GLY A 65 -16.04 -2.30 17.70
C GLY A 65 -14.57 -2.64 17.86
N VAL A 66 -14.15 -3.90 17.73
CA VAL A 66 -12.74 -4.32 17.76
C VAL A 66 -12.17 -4.34 16.34
N LEU A 67 -10.94 -3.81 16.16
CA LEU A 67 -10.28 -3.74 14.86
C LEU A 67 -9.44 -5.00 14.60
N TYR A 68 -9.53 -5.53 13.38
CA TYR A 68 -8.77 -6.67 12.89
C TYR A 68 -8.16 -6.40 11.52
N ILE A 69 -7.17 -7.20 11.18
CA ILE A 69 -6.46 -7.16 9.91
C ILE A 69 -7.07 -8.21 8.97
N THR A 70 -7.89 -7.74 8.04
CA THR A 70 -8.55 -8.59 7.03
C THR A 70 -9.06 -7.77 5.86
N HIS A 71 -8.94 -8.31 4.65
CA HIS A 71 -9.32 -7.60 3.42
C HIS A 71 -10.83 -7.69 3.13
N ASP A 72 -11.36 -8.92 3.08
CA ASP A 72 -12.72 -9.15 2.58
C ASP A 72 -13.77 -8.78 3.63
N ASN A 73 -14.93 -8.38 3.17
CA ASN A 73 -16.10 -8.19 4.04
C ASN A 73 -16.78 -9.52 4.43
N THR A 74 -16.32 -10.65 3.87
CA THR A 74 -16.80 -12.00 4.20
C THR A 74 -15.63 -12.90 4.59
N LEU A 75 -15.93 -13.93 5.39
CA LEU A 75 -14.90 -14.77 6.03
C LEU A 75 -14.41 -15.93 5.18
N GLU A 76 -15.16 -16.33 4.14
CA GLU A 76 -15.03 -17.61 3.45
C GLU A 76 -13.71 -17.79 2.70
N ARG A 77 -13.16 -16.72 2.10
CA ARG A 77 -11.96 -16.85 1.24
C ARG A 77 -10.71 -17.16 2.05
N THR A 78 -10.52 -16.51 3.17
CA THR A 78 -9.25 -16.56 3.93
C THR A 78 -9.35 -17.34 5.23
N THR A 79 -10.56 -17.61 5.74
CA THR A 79 -10.75 -18.24 7.05
C THR A 79 -11.58 -19.51 6.98
N ASN A 80 -11.71 -20.22 8.11
CA ASN A 80 -12.63 -21.33 8.32
C ASN A 80 -14.03 -20.88 8.76
N GLY A 81 -14.28 -19.55 8.85
CA GLY A 81 -15.57 -18.96 9.18
C GLY A 81 -16.43 -18.67 7.95
N THR A 82 -17.66 -18.23 8.19
CA THR A 82 -18.62 -17.84 7.16
C THR A 82 -19.40 -16.58 7.55
N GLY A 83 -19.87 -15.85 6.54
CA GLY A 83 -20.71 -14.66 6.69
C GLY A 83 -19.93 -13.34 6.73
N VAL A 84 -20.65 -12.27 6.99
CA VAL A 84 -20.12 -10.91 6.95
C VAL A 84 -19.28 -10.64 8.21
N PHE A 85 -18.05 -10.13 8.01
CA PHE A 85 -17.12 -9.86 9.09
C PHE A 85 -17.66 -8.85 10.10
N GLU A 86 -18.27 -7.78 9.63
CA GLU A 86 -18.80 -6.67 10.44
C GLU A 86 -20.03 -7.06 11.30
N GLU A 87 -20.63 -8.22 11.01
CA GLU A 87 -21.74 -8.78 11.79
C GLU A 87 -21.27 -9.69 12.94
N LYS A 88 -19.98 -10.05 12.97
CA LYS A 88 -19.39 -10.89 14.01
C LYS A 88 -18.86 -10.05 15.15
N THR A 89 -18.93 -10.63 16.34
CA THR A 89 -18.24 -10.09 17.54
C THR A 89 -16.76 -10.48 17.54
N SER A 90 -15.96 -9.77 18.30
CA SER A 90 -14.54 -10.11 18.47
C SER A 90 -14.35 -11.51 19.07
N ALA A 91 -15.22 -11.92 19.99
CA ALA A 91 -15.19 -13.26 20.57
C ALA A 91 -15.42 -14.38 19.53
N GLU A 92 -16.31 -14.14 18.54
CA GLU A 92 -16.50 -15.06 17.43
C GLU A 92 -15.30 -15.10 16.50
N ILE A 93 -14.72 -13.93 16.15
CA ILE A 93 -13.54 -13.85 15.27
C ILE A 93 -12.32 -14.52 15.90
N ASP A 94 -12.09 -14.37 17.20
CA ASP A 94 -10.95 -14.99 17.90
C ASP A 94 -10.97 -16.55 17.87
N GLN A 95 -12.15 -17.15 17.70
CA GLN A 95 -12.27 -18.62 17.54
C GLN A 95 -11.90 -19.10 16.13
N LEU A 96 -11.88 -18.20 15.16
CA LEU A 96 -11.55 -18.54 13.79
C LEU A 96 -10.05 -18.69 13.56
N ARG A 97 -9.73 -19.36 12.47
CA ARG A 97 -8.37 -19.48 11.95
C ARG A 97 -8.38 -19.17 10.46
N THR A 98 -7.28 -18.68 9.96
CA THR A 98 -7.06 -18.65 8.52
C THR A 98 -7.07 -20.08 7.96
N LYS A 99 -7.22 -20.24 6.66
CA LYS A 99 -7.16 -21.56 6.00
C LYS A 99 -5.81 -22.27 6.18
N LYS A 100 -4.75 -21.50 6.50
CA LYS A 100 -3.42 -22.06 6.83
C LYS A 100 -3.19 -22.26 8.34
N GLY A 101 -4.23 -22.02 9.17
CA GLY A 101 -4.22 -22.30 10.61
C GLY A 101 -3.76 -21.16 11.52
N ASN A 102 -3.42 -19.99 10.96
CA ASN A 102 -3.03 -18.83 11.76
C ASN A 102 -4.23 -18.18 12.45
N ARG A 103 -3.98 -17.43 13.53
CA ARG A 103 -4.99 -16.55 14.15
C ARG A 103 -5.31 -15.39 13.22
N ILE A 104 -6.55 -14.91 13.27
CA ILE A 104 -6.90 -13.63 12.65
C ILE A 104 -6.23 -12.53 13.49
N LEU A 105 -5.42 -11.71 12.85
CA LEU A 105 -4.60 -10.70 13.51
C LEU A 105 -5.43 -9.51 13.97
N ARG A 106 -5.32 -9.12 15.24
CA ARG A 106 -5.89 -7.88 15.73
C ARG A 106 -5.03 -6.68 15.35
N PHE A 107 -5.66 -5.54 15.15
CA PHE A 107 -4.96 -4.31 14.77
C PHE A 107 -3.95 -3.83 15.84
N ASP A 108 -4.31 -3.93 17.11
CA ASP A 108 -3.40 -3.57 18.20
C ASP A 108 -2.18 -4.48 18.29
N GLU A 109 -2.30 -5.76 17.91
CA GLU A 109 -1.15 -6.68 17.80
C GLU A 109 -0.22 -6.25 16.64
N LEU A 110 -0.78 -5.82 15.51
CA LEU A 110 0.01 -5.27 14.40
C LEU A 110 0.70 -3.96 14.79
N CYS A 111 0.01 -3.06 15.50
CA CYS A 111 0.64 -1.83 16.01
C CYS A 111 1.83 -2.16 16.93
N ARG A 112 1.68 -3.12 17.84
CA ARG A 112 2.80 -3.62 18.69
C ARG A 112 3.95 -4.23 17.87
N PHE A 113 3.64 -4.89 16.75
CA PHE A 113 4.67 -5.41 15.86
C PHE A 113 5.51 -4.30 15.23
N PHE A 114 4.89 -3.18 14.85
CA PHE A 114 5.59 -2.04 14.29
C PHE A 114 6.28 -1.15 15.33
N ASP A 115 5.85 -1.23 16.59
CA ASP A 115 6.42 -0.43 17.68
C ASP A 115 7.91 -0.71 17.88
N GLY A 116 8.72 0.35 17.98
CA GLY A 116 10.18 0.27 18.09
C GLY A 116 10.93 -0.07 16.79
N LYS A 117 10.25 -0.28 15.66
CA LYS A 117 10.89 -0.45 14.34
C LYS A 117 10.98 0.89 13.63
N ASP A 118 12.16 1.25 13.16
CA ASP A 118 12.43 2.54 12.51
C ASP A 118 12.38 2.47 10.97
N SER A 119 12.20 3.63 10.33
CA SER A 119 12.23 3.80 8.88
C SER A 119 11.17 3.01 8.10
N LEU A 120 10.04 2.74 8.75
CA LEU A 120 8.90 2.06 8.15
C LEU A 120 8.20 2.95 7.11
N TYR A 121 7.56 2.30 6.15
CA TYR A 121 6.49 2.83 5.33
C TYR A 121 5.30 1.88 5.48
N VAL A 122 4.18 2.35 6.00
CA VAL A 122 3.00 1.49 6.20
C VAL A 122 1.76 2.15 5.65
N GLU A 123 1.09 1.47 4.71
CA GLU A 123 -0.24 1.83 4.23
C GLU A 123 -1.31 1.09 5.05
N PHE A 124 -2.15 1.85 5.77
CA PHE A 124 -3.28 1.34 6.54
C PHE A 124 -4.56 1.55 5.73
N GLU A 125 -5.06 0.51 5.05
CA GLU A 125 -6.25 0.63 4.22
C GLU A 125 -7.54 0.52 5.04
N PHE A 126 -8.37 1.55 4.95
CA PHE A 126 -9.72 1.58 5.50
C PHE A 126 -10.67 0.76 4.61
N LYS A 127 -11.10 -0.40 5.10
CA LYS A 127 -12.04 -1.31 4.41
C LYS A 127 -13.48 -1.03 4.86
N THR A 128 -13.99 0.16 4.55
CA THR A 128 -15.28 0.66 5.02
C THR A 128 -16.43 0.47 4.02
N LYS A 129 -16.22 -0.39 3.03
CA LYS A 129 -17.29 -0.84 2.12
C LYS A 129 -17.74 -2.25 2.47
N PRO A 130 -19.06 -2.57 2.31
CA PRO A 130 -20.15 -1.68 1.85
C PRO A 130 -20.47 -0.57 2.87
N GLU A 131 -20.95 0.56 2.38
CA GLU A 131 -21.28 1.72 3.23
C GLU A 131 -22.32 1.41 4.30
N SER A 132 -23.23 0.47 4.03
CA SER A 132 -24.24 0.00 4.99
C SER A 132 -23.63 -0.60 6.27
N SER A 133 -22.43 -1.18 6.18
CA SER A 133 -21.69 -1.71 7.35
C SER A 133 -21.01 -0.60 8.16
N TYR A 134 -20.84 0.58 7.55
CA TYR A 134 -20.19 1.74 8.18
C TYR A 134 -21.02 3.02 7.96
N PRO A 135 -22.22 3.14 8.61
CA PRO A 135 -22.93 4.40 8.68
C PRO A 135 -22.06 5.46 9.37
N GLN A 136 -22.37 6.75 9.21
CA GLN A 136 -21.50 7.87 9.55
C GLN A 136 -20.88 7.78 10.96
N GLU A 137 -21.67 7.58 11.99
CA GLU A 137 -21.20 7.49 13.38
C GLU A 137 -20.18 6.34 13.57
N ARG A 138 -20.50 5.16 13.02
CA ARG A 138 -19.61 3.99 13.07
C ARG A 138 -18.34 4.20 12.26
N LEU A 139 -18.42 4.89 11.12
CA LEU A 139 -17.26 5.26 10.31
C LEU A 139 -16.30 6.17 11.11
N GLU A 140 -16.84 7.18 11.77
CA GLU A 140 -16.06 8.11 12.61
C GLU A 140 -15.38 7.38 13.77
N GLU A 141 -16.11 6.53 14.49
CA GLU A 141 -15.54 5.65 15.53
C GLU A 141 -14.40 4.79 14.99
N TYR A 142 -14.60 4.16 13.82
CA TYR A 142 -13.61 3.33 13.16
C TYR A 142 -12.35 4.12 12.83
N VAL A 143 -12.48 5.27 12.15
CA VAL A 143 -11.35 6.10 11.74
C VAL A 143 -10.56 6.60 12.95
N GLU A 144 -11.25 7.08 14.00
CA GLU A 144 -10.62 7.52 15.24
C GLU A 144 -9.84 6.41 15.96
N LYS A 145 -10.39 5.19 15.99
CA LYS A 145 -9.69 4.04 16.58
C LYS A 145 -8.41 3.69 15.80
N VAL A 146 -8.48 3.69 14.47
CA VAL A 146 -7.30 3.41 13.64
C VAL A 146 -6.28 4.54 13.80
N TRP A 147 -6.70 5.80 13.72
CA TRP A 147 -5.83 6.95 13.93
C TRP A 147 -5.08 6.86 15.25
N LYS A 148 -5.80 6.71 16.36
CA LYS A 148 -5.20 6.61 17.70
C LYS A 148 -4.24 5.43 17.84
N GLY A 149 -4.57 4.28 17.26
CA GLY A 149 -3.68 3.11 17.29
C GLY A 149 -2.36 3.38 16.56
N VAL A 150 -2.42 4.01 15.39
CA VAL A 150 -1.22 4.36 14.61
C VAL A 150 -0.37 5.42 15.33
N GLN A 151 -1.00 6.44 15.94
CA GLN A 151 -0.28 7.49 16.67
C GLN A 151 0.49 6.97 17.90
N ASN A 152 0.10 5.82 18.43
CA ASN A 152 0.80 5.19 19.56
C ASN A 152 2.05 4.41 19.14
N ILE A 153 2.28 4.17 17.85
CA ILE A 153 3.47 3.47 17.36
C ILE A 153 4.69 4.38 17.49
N GLN A 154 5.65 3.97 18.33
CA GLN A 154 6.93 4.67 18.48
C GLN A 154 7.90 4.22 17.40
N SER A 155 8.16 5.06 16.40
CA SER A 155 8.97 4.72 15.23
C SER A 155 9.61 5.97 14.65
N LYS A 156 10.94 5.96 14.49
CA LYS A 156 11.68 7.12 13.98
C LYS A 156 11.84 7.06 12.47
N GLY A 157 11.64 8.20 11.81
CA GLY A 157 11.81 8.30 10.37
C GLY A 157 10.83 7.44 9.56
N SER A 158 9.71 7.08 10.15
CA SER A 158 8.65 6.29 9.55
C SER A 158 7.56 7.15 8.95
N GLN A 159 6.88 6.60 7.96
CA GLN A 159 5.78 7.19 7.23
C GLN A 159 4.57 6.26 7.35
N PHE A 160 3.50 6.74 7.98
CA PHE A 160 2.24 6.03 8.13
C PHE A 160 1.19 6.71 7.28
N VAL A 161 0.65 5.98 6.30
CA VAL A 161 -0.26 6.49 5.29
C VAL A 161 -1.62 5.84 5.44
N PHE A 162 -2.67 6.64 5.55
CA PHE A 162 -4.04 6.13 5.59
C PHE A 162 -4.59 6.07 4.17
N THR A 163 -5.04 4.90 3.77
CA THR A 163 -5.47 4.66 2.40
C THR A 163 -6.91 4.19 2.35
N SER A 164 -7.65 4.52 1.31
CA SER A 164 -8.99 3.98 1.08
C SER A 164 -9.47 4.21 -0.35
N SER A 165 -10.35 3.32 -0.81
CA SER A 165 -11.23 3.54 -1.96
C SER A 165 -12.57 4.19 -1.54
N ASP A 166 -12.83 4.33 -0.25
CA ASP A 166 -13.95 5.06 0.33
C ASP A 166 -13.46 6.42 0.86
N TYR A 167 -13.75 7.47 0.11
CA TYR A 167 -13.28 8.81 0.44
C TYR A 167 -13.82 9.36 1.77
N ARG A 168 -14.92 8.83 2.30
CA ARG A 168 -15.53 9.34 3.53
C ARG A 168 -14.58 9.30 4.74
N GLY A 169 -13.84 8.18 4.91
CA GLY A 169 -12.86 8.06 5.98
C GLY A 169 -11.65 8.99 5.80
N LEU A 170 -11.16 9.13 4.56
CA LEU A 170 -10.06 10.05 4.25
C LEU A 170 -10.48 11.51 4.47
N ARG A 171 -11.69 11.88 4.08
CA ARG A 171 -12.25 13.21 4.31
C ARG A 171 -12.39 13.53 5.80
N TYR A 172 -12.75 12.53 6.61
CA TYR A 172 -12.77 12.68 8.06
C TYR A 172 -11.39 13.05 8.58
N LEU A 173 -10.35 12.33 8.18
CA LEU A 173 -8.96 12.65 8.55
C LEU A 173 -8.54 14.03 8.05
N GLN A 174 -8.85 14.41 6.81
CA GLN A 174 -8.55 15.77 6.31
C GLN A 174 -9.16 16.86 7.18
N THR A 175 -10.32 16.60 7.78
CA THR A 175 -11.04 17.58 8.57
C THR A 175 -10.54 17.68 10.01
N TYR A 176 -10.30 16.54 10.66
CA TYR A 176 -10.02 16.46 12.10
C TYR A 176 -8.56 16.14 12.44
N HIS A 177 -7.79 15.59 11.48
CA HIS A 177 -6.39 15.23 11.60
C HIS A 177 -5.61 15.66 10.34
N PRO A 178 -5.51 16.98 10.05
CA PRO A 178 -4.93 17.50 8.81
C PRO A 178 -3.44 17.14 8.62
N GLU A 179 -2.77 16.69 9.66
CA GLU A 179 -1.40 16.15 9.61
C GLU A 179 -1.32 14.72 9.05
N ALA A 180 -2.45 14.03 8.89
CA ALA A 180 -2.49 12.67 8.39
C ALA A 180 -2.00 12.59 6.93
N GLU A 181 -1.09 11.66 6.65
CA GLU A 181 -0.72 11.35 5.28
C GLU A 181 -1.77 10.45 4.63
N LEU A 182 -2.28 10.87 3.48
CA LEU A 182 -3.42 10.22 2.83
C LEU A 182 -3.07 9.73 1.43
N LEU A 183 -3.63 8.58 1.06
CA LEU A 183 -3.59 8.03 -0.29
C LEU A 183 -5.01 7.63 -0.72
N LEU A 184 -5.45 8.13 -1.88
CA LEU A 184 -6.72 7.74 -2.47
C LEU A 184 -6.52 6.55 -3.41
N ILE A 185 -7.19 5.43 -3.11
CA ILE A 185 -7.19 4.25 -3.97
C ILE A 185 -8.29 4.41 -5.03
N ILE A 186 -7.90 4.28 -6.30
CA ILE A 186 -8.82 4.35 -7.44
C ILE A 186 -8.63 3.11 -8.31
N SER A 187 -9.69 2.32 -8.48
CA SER A 187 -9.69 1.11 -9.32
C SER A 187 -9.72 1.44 -10.84
N LYS A 188 -8.97 2.46 -11.24
CA LYS A 188 -8.74 2.91 -12.63
C LYS A 188 -7.24 3.15 -12.84
N PRO A 189 -6.75 3.22 -14.10
CA PRO A 189 -5.39 3.64 -14.39
C PRO A 189 -5.16 5.12 -14.08
N ILE A 190 -3.89 5.53 -13.99
CA ILE A 190 -3.52 6.94 -14.01
C ILE A 190 -3.91 7.53 -15.37
N ASN A 191 -4.75 8.55 -15.36
CA ASN A 191 -5.22 9.31 -16.52
C ASN A 191 -5.70 10.71 -16.09
N ASP A 192 -6.22 11.48 -17.02
CA ASP A 192 -6.70 12.85 -16.76
C ASP A 192 -7.84 12.91 -15.75
N GLU A 193 -8.73 11.92 -15.76
CA GLU A 193 -9.84 11.81 -14.83
C GLU A 193 -9.35 11.59 -13.39
N THR A 194 -8.43 10.64 -13.18
CA THR A 194 -7.89 10.34 -11.84
C THR A 194 -7.02 11.47 -11.31
N ILE A 195 -6.27 12.16 -12.18
CA ILE A 195 -5.51 13.37 -11.83
C ILE A 195 -6.46 14.52 -11.42
N ALA A 196 -7.55 14.72 -12.16
CA ALA A 196 -8.56 15.73 -11.82
C ALA A 196 -9.26 15.41 -10.49
N MET A 197 -9.58 14.12 -10.26
CA MET A 197 -10.17 13.67 -9.00
C MET A 197 -9.26 13.98 -7.80
N ALA A 198 -7.96 13.65 -7.89
CA ALA A 198 -6.99 13.95 -6.84
C ALA A 198 -7.00 15.44 -6.45
N LYS A 199 -6.98 16.32 -7.45
CA LYS A 199 -7.05 17.78 -7.25
C LYS A 199 -8.36 18.23 -6.60
N THR A 200 -9.48 17.64 -7.03
CA THR A 200 -10.81 17.99 -6.50
C THR A 200 -10.95 17.62 -5.03
N VAL A 201 -10.43 16.46 -4.63
CA VAL A 201 -10.51 16.00 -3.23
C VAL A 201 -9.34 16.47 -2.37
N GLY A 202 -8.30 17.08 -2.98
CA GLY A 202 -7.12 17.57 -2.25
C GLY A 202 -6.20 16.48 -1.70
N ILE A 203 -6.20 15.28 -2.32
CA ILE A 203 -5.29 14.18 -1.97
C ILE A 203 -4.32 13.97 -3.12
N TYR A 204 -3.04 14.21 -2.88
CA TYR A 204 -1.98 14.21 -3.90
C TYR A 204 -1.12 12.94 -3.88
N THR A 205 -1.61 11.86 -3.30
CA THR A 205 -1.05 10.51 -3.46
C THR A 205 -2.16 9.58 -3.96
N LEU A 206 -1.93 8.95 -5.11
CA LEU A 206 -2.89 8.06 -5.76
C LEU A 206 -2.38 6.63 -5.78
N GLY A 207 -3.23 5.69 -5.36
CA GLY A 207 -3.06 4.25 -5.58
C GLY A 207 -3.93 3.80 -6.76
N CYS A 208 -3.34 3.56 -7.93
CA CYS A 208 -4.08 3.26 -9.16
C CYS A 208 -3.69 1.92 -9.77
N LYS A 209 -4.57 1.40 -10.65
CA LYS A 209 -4.24 0.21 -11.43
C LYS A 209 -3.10 0.47 -12.39
N MET A 210 -2.17 -0.48 -12.45
CA MET A 210 -1.09 -0.48 -13.43
C MET A 210 -1.63 -0.73 -14.85
N GLU A 211 -2.59 -1.64 -14.99
CA GLU A 211 -3.27 -1.91 -16.25
C GLU A 211 -3.93 -0.64 -16.81
N GLY A 212 -3.56 -0.29 -18.04
CA GLY A 212 -4.03 0.92 -18.72
C GLY A 212 -3.28 2.21 -18.31
N THR A 213 -2.36 2.16 -17.34
CA THR A 213 -1.48 3.28 -17.00
C THR A 213 -0.34 3.39 -18.01
N SER A 214 -0.08 4.58 -18.54
CA SER A 214 1.07 4.86 -19.40
C SER A 214 2.13 5.68 -18.65
N ARG A 215 3.39 5.58 -19.10
CA ARG A 215 4.48 6.41 -18.59
C ARG A 215 4.17 7.91 -18.72
N GLN A 216 3.59 8.33 -19.84
CA GLN A 216 3.20 9.72 -20.07
C GLN A 216 2.15 10.19 -19.04
N ALA A 217 1.21 9.31 -18.68
CA ALA A 217 0.21 9.63 -17.66
C ALA A 217 0.85 9.78 -16.26
N VAL A 218 1.82 8.93 -15.91
CA VAL A 218 2.60 9.05 -14.67
C VAL A 218 3.40 10.37 -14.65
N GLU A 219 4.11 10.69 -15.74
CA GLU A 219 4.83 11.97 -15.87
C GLU A 219 3.88 13.18 -15.75
N LYS A 220 2.66 13.09 -16.28
CA LYS A 220 1.64 14.13 -16.14
C LYS A 220 1.15 14.25 -14.69
N ALA A 221 0.97 13.14 -13.98
CA ALA A 221 0.64 13.13 -12.56
C ALA A 221 1.74 13.79 -11.72
N HIS A 222 3.01 13.46 -11.97
CA HIS A 222 4.16 14.09 -11.31
C HIS A 222 4.21 15.61 -11.54
N LYS A 223 4.00 16.07 -12.78
CA LYS A 223 3.90 17.51 -13.08
C LYS A 223 2.75 18.19 -12.37
N ALA A 224 1.74 17.46 -11.97
CA ALA A 224 0.62 17.94 -11.16
C ALA A 224 0.88 17.86 -9.65
N GLY A 225 2.08 17.43 -9.21
CA GLY A 225 2.46 17.27 -7.80
C GLY A 225 1.89 15.98 -7.17
N ILE A 226 1.49 14.99 -7.98
CA ILE A 226 0.87 13.76 -7.51
C ILE A 226 1.93 12.66 -7.40
N THR A 227 2.05 12.04 -6.24
CA THR A 227 2.79 10.80 -6.00
C THR A 227 1.97 9.60 -6.49
N VAL A 228 2.60 8.72 -7.28
CA VAL A 228 1.93 7.59 -7.92
C VAL A 228 2.34 6.27 -7.27
N SER A 229 1.38 5.57 -6.66
CA SER A 229 1.47 4.18 -6.23
C SER A 229 0.71 3.28 -7.21
N LEU A 230 1.33 2.17 -7.65
CA LEU A 230 0.71 1.25 -8.60
C LEU A 230 0.49 -0.13 -7.98
N TRP A 231 -0.60 -0.78 -8.41
CA TRP A 231 -0.99 -2.14 -8.07
C TRP A 231 -1.73 -2.83 -9.24
N PRO A 232 -1.84 -4.18 -9.28
CA PRO A 232 -1.16 -5.14 -8.42
C PRO A 232 0.29 -5.38 -8.85
N GLY A 233 1.10 -5.91 -7.93
CA GLY A 233 2.45 -6.40 -8.17
C GLY A 233 2.53 -7.89 -7.90
N GLN A 234 1.98 -8.72 -8.79
CA GLN A 234 1.81 -10.16 -8.58
C GLN A 234 3.03 -10.97 -9.01
N SER A 235 3.96 -10.33 -9.70
CA SER A 235 5.18 -10.96 -10.21
C SER A 235 6.35 -9.96 -10.26
N VAL A 236 7.52 -10.46 -10.60
CA VAL A 236 8.70 -9.64 -10.91
C VAL A 236 8.44 -8.77 -12.14
N GLU A 237 7.77 -9.30 -13.15
CA GLU A 237 7.43 -8.60 -14.38
C GLU A 237 6.51 -7.42 -14.11
N ASP A 238 5.53 -7.58 -13.23
CA ASP A 238 4.68 -6.48 -12.79
C ASP A 238 5.49 -5.39 -12.09
N PHE A 239 6.41 -5.78 -11.19
CA PHE A 239 7.29 -4.83 -10.52
C PHE A 239 8.16 -4.06 -11.51
N MET A 240 8.75 -4.77 -12.48
CA MET A 240 9.55 -4.16 -13.55
C MET A 240 8.72 -3.23 -14.44
N LEU A 241 7.46 -3.59 -14.73
CA LEU A 241 6.54 -2.72 -15.47
C LEU A 241 6.25 -1.44 -14.67
N GLY A 242 5.95 -1.54 -13.37
CA GLY A 242 5.77 -0.38 -12.50
C GLY A 242 6.99 0.54 -12.50
N ALA A 243 8.19 -0.04 -12.40
CA ALA A 243 9.46 0.68 -12.51
C ALA A 243 9.62 1.39 -13.87
N TYR A 244 9.29 0.70 -14.97
CA TYR A 244 9.33 1.28 -16.32
C TYR A 244 8.33 2.42 -16.49
N LEU A 245 7.14 2.30 -15.93
CA LEU A 245 6.12 3.34 -15.95
C LEU A 245 6.54 4.57 -15.13
N GLY A 246 7.49 4.42 -14.20
CA GLY A 246 8.02 5.50 -13.38
C GLY A 246 7.22 5.79 -12.13
N CYS A 247 6.56 4.77 -11.53
CA CYS A 247 5.85 4.95 -10.27
C CYS A 247 6.80 5.24 -9.10
N ASP A 248 6.30 5.94 -8.09
CA ASP A 248 7.05 6.26 -6.87
C ASP A 248 7.00 5.10 -5.87
N ARG A 249 5.89 4.36 -5.89
CA ARG A 249 5.59 3.28 -4.96
C ARG A 249 4.99 2.10 -5.70
N MET A 250 5.39 0.89 -5.30
CA MET A 250 4.89 -0.35 -5.91
C MET A 250 4.51 -1.36 -4.84
N CYS A 251 3.21 -1.68 -4.83
CA CYS A 251 2.64 -2.74 -4.01
C CYS A 251 3.03 -4.10 -4.59
N THR A 252 3.57 -5.02 -3.78
CA THR A 252 3.93 -6.34 -4.28
C THR A 252 3.35 -7.49 -3.45
N ASP A 253 2.75 -8.45 -4.16
CA ASP A 253 2.22 -9.70 -3.60
C ASP A 253 3.31 -10.75 -3.34
N VAL A 254 4.49 -10.56 -3.95
CA VAL A 254 5.62 -11.49 -3.92
C VAL A 254 6.93 -10.78 -3.50
N PRO A 255 6.94 -10.18 -2.28
CA PRO A 255 8.01 -9.31 -1.83
C PRO A 255 9.40 -9.96 -1.85
N VAL A 256 9.52 -11.18 -1.34
CA VAL A 256 10.82 -11.86 -1.28
C VAL A 256 11.34 -12.22 -2.67
N THR A 257 10.47 -12.70 -3.53
CA THR A 257 10.80 -13.02 -4.94
C THR A 257 11.27 -11.76 -5.67
N VAL A 258 10.52 -10.64 -5.55
CA VAL A 258 10.89 -9.35 -6.15
C VAL A 258 12.25 -8.88 -5.65
N LYS A 259 12.46 -8.84 -4.32
CA LYS A 259 13.71 -8.36 -3.73
C LYS A 259 14.91 -9.16 -4.25
N ASN A 260 14.86 -10.49 -4.11
CA ASN A 260 15.95 -11.37 -4.51
C ASN A 260 16.27 -11.24 -6.01
N TRP A 261 15.24 -11.11 -6.83
CA TRP A 261 15.42 -10.95 -8.27
C TRP A 261 16.03 -9.59 -8.63
N MET A 262 15.51 -8.51 -8.05
CA MET A 262 15.95 -7.13 -8.32
C MET A 262 17.42 -6.93 -7.92
N GLU A 263 17.80 -7.37 -6.73
CA GLU A 263 19.19 -7.26 -6.25
C GLU A 263 20.18 -8.01 -7.15
N LYS A 264 19.78 -9.14 -7.68
CA LYS A 264 20.61 -9.96 -8.55
C LYS A 264 20.66 -9.48 -10.00
N ASN A 265 19.51 -9.09 -10.57
CA ASN A 265 19.34 -8.93 -12.02
C ASN A 265 19.14 -7.47 -12.46
N ALA A 266 18.76 -6.58 -11.56
CA ALA A 266 18.51 -5.16 -11.87
C ALA A 266 19.06 -4.21 -10.79
N PRO A 267 20.33 -4.35 -10.33
CA PRO A 267 20.88 -3.56 -9.23
C PRO A 267 21.02 -2.05 -9.55
N TRP A 268 20.86 -1.67 -10.82
CA TRP A 268 20.83 -0.26 -11.25
C TRP A 268 19.51 0.43 -10.97
N ILE A 269 18.41 -0.31 -10.71
CA ILE A 269 17.13 0.26 -10.27
C ILE A 269 17.18 0.41 -8.76
N LYS A 270 17.08 1.63 -8.28
CA LYS A 270 17.09 1.89 -6.84
C LYS A 270 15.72 1.54 -6.24
N VAL A 271 15.72 0.56 -5.36
CA VAL A 271 14.52 0.14 -4.62
C VAL A 271 14.77 0.34 -3.13
N LYS A 272 13.79 0.93 -2.44
CA LYS A 272 13.72 0.95 -0.99
C LYS A 272 12.66 -0.08 -0.58
N TYR A 273 13.07 -1.12 0.10
CA TYR A 273 12.21 -2.21 0.55
C TYR A 273 11.59 -1.92 1.91
#